data_6b5c8da9a89bcfa097f90dd60a5fe879
#
_entry.id   6b5c8da9a89bcfa097f90dd60a5fe879
#
_cell.length_a   1.000
_cell.length_b   1.000
_cell.length_c   1.000
_cell.angle_alpha   90.00
_cell.angle_beta   90.00
_cell.angle_gamma   90.00
#
_symmetry.space_group_name_H-M   'P 1'
#
loop_
_entity.id
_entity.type
_entity.pdbx_description
1 polymer ?
#
loop_
_entity_poly.entity_id
_entity_poly.type
_entity_poly.pdbx_seq_one_letter_code
_entity_poly.pdbx_strand_id
1 'polypeptide(L)'
;GTCAGKYVLQAYVNPPKGRMAKPATALVGFAKTRLLEPGESETLTIAFAPYAFAAYDDEGVIQKSAYVLEKGEYRFCLGENVRETADVAYRYALESDVILAQLSEKCAPKQLHRRMLADGSYRVLSCAPETPREDWRKLEGIPDEGQYPLEIPDQIPGCAWIPPIKPQLIEVANGELTLEEWMSLLSDEDMVRLLGGQPNRGVANTFGFGNLPTYGVPNVMTADGPAGLRIKPECGVTTTAFPCATLLACTWNTGIVREIGAAGAREVHENGVGVWLTPAINIHRTPLCGRNFEYYSEDPLVAGEMAAAMVEGIQSEGVGASLKHFACNNKETNRKDSDSRVSERALREIYLKGFEICVKKAQPLTVMSSYNLLNGLWASQNRELLTDILRGEWGFEGMVTTDWYTHAPQYTEIAAGNDVKMGCGDPAHTLKMMREGKLSREDVKTSVKRLLEMILKLA
;
A
#
# COMPACT_ATOMS: atom_id res chain seq x y z
N GLY A 1 -31.41 -5.56 -24.73
CA GLY A 1 -30.60 -6.16 -25.80
C GLY A 1 -31.22 -7.41 -26.38
N THR A 2 -30.59 -8.01 -27.38
CA THR A 2 -31.02 -9.25 -28.06
C THR A 2 -30.35 -10.51 -27.51
N CYS A 3 -29.34 -10.35 -26.68
CA CYS A 3 -28.60 -11.43 -26.03
C CYS A 3 -28.51 -11.18 -24.54
N ALA A 4 -28.35 -12.26 -23.75
CA ALA A 4 -28.08 -12.15 -22.33
C ALA A 4 -26.70 -11.47 -22.11
N GLY A 5 -26.63 -10.58 -21.12
CA GLY A 5 -25.39 -9.84 -20.86
C GLY A 5 -25.40 -9.09 -19.52
N LYS A 6 -24.23 -8.59 -19.14
CA LYS A 6 -24.07 -7.70 -17.98
C LYS A 6 -23.76 -6.30 -18.48
N TYR A 7 -24.24 -5.30 -17.76
CA TYR A 7 -24.02 -3.88 -18.06
C TYR A 7 -23.25 -3.21 -16.92
N VAL A 8 -22.34 -2.29 -17.26
CA VAL A 8 -21.62 -1.48 -16.28
C VAL A 8 -22.15 -0.06 -16.34
N LEU A 9 -22.68 0.42 -15.22
CA LEU A 9 -23.09 1.80 -15.05
C LEU A 9 -22.02 2.56 -14.27
N GLN A 10 -21.57 3.67 -14.82
CA GLN A 10 -20.57 4.54 -14.20
C GLN A 10 -21.22 5.88 -13.84
N ALA A 11 -20.97 6.35 -12.62
CA ALA A 11 -21.45 7.63 -12.11
C ALA A 11 -20.30 8.64 -12.08
N TYR A 12 -20.55 9.80 -12.64
CA TYR A 12 -19.59 10.90 -12.74
C TYR A 12 -20.13 12.18 -12.13
N VAL A 13 -19.20 13.05 -11.71
CA VAL A 13 -19.52 14.41 -11.28
C VAL A 13 -18.80 15.41 -12.16
N ASN A 14 -19.51 16.47 -12.53
CA ASN A 14 -18.99 17.68 -13.15
C ASN A 14 -19.02 18.79 -12.10
N PRO A 15 -17.87 19.11 -11.46
CA PRO A 15 -17.81 20.14 -10.43
C PRO A 15 -17.96 21.55 -11.04
N PRO A 16 -18.37 22.55 -10.27
CA PRO A 16 -18.45 23.92 -10.74
C PRO A 16 -17.07 24.45 -11.14
N LYS A 17 -17.03 25.28 -12.19
CA LYS A 17 -15.84 26.07 -12.51
C LYS A 17 -15.70 27.15 -11.44
N GLY A 18 -14.58 27.13 -10.72
CA GLY A 18 -14.35 28.00 -9.58
C GLY A 18 -12.92 28.52 -9.52
N ARG A 19 -12.46 28.87 -8.31
CA ARG A 19 -11.12 29.38 -8.06
C ARG A 19 -10.06 28.29 -8.17
N MET A 20 -10.41 27.05 -7.78
CA MET A 20 -9.52 25.90 -7.88
C MET A 20 -9.68 25.23 -9.25
N ALA A 21 -8.56 24.87 -9.86
CA ALA A 21 -8.58 23.99 -11.02
C ALA A 21 -9.08 22.59 -10.58
N LYS A 22 -10.07 22.05 -11.28
CA LYS A 22 -10.67 20.74 -11.01
C LYS A 22 -10.81 19.95 -12.32
N PRO A 23 -10.86 18.61 -12.30
CA PRO A 23 -11.23 17.82 -13.46
C PRO A 23 -12.61 18.28 -13.99
N ALA A 24 -12.76 18.32 -15.30
CA ALA A 24 -14.07 18.66 -15.91
C ALA A 24 -15.13 17.61 -15.55
N THR A 25 -14.70 16.35 -15.45
CA THR A 25 -15.53 15.20 -15.10
C THR A 25 -14.68 14.22 -14.28
N ALA A 26 -15.20 13.73 -13.17
CA ALA A 26 -14.53 12.74 -12.31
C ALA A 26 -15.45 11.57 -12.03
N LEU A 27 -14.93 10.34 -12.09
CA LEU A 27 -15.64 9.13 -11.68
C LEU A 27 -15.85 9.15 -10.16
N VAL A 28 -17.09 8.90 -9.70
CA VAL A 28 -17.42 8.87 -8.27
C VAL A 28 -17.99 7.52 -7.81
N GLY A 29 -18.33 6.64 -8.75
CA GLY A 29 -18.79 5.30 -8.44
C GLY A 29 -19.14 4.51 -9.70
N PHE A 30 -19.27 3.21 -9.54
CA PHE A 30 -19.72 2.31 -10.57
C PHE A 30 -20.48 1.12 -9.98
N ALA A 31 -21.33 0.50 -10.81
CA ALA A 31 -21.99 -0.75 -10.47
C ALA A 31 -22.16 -1.61 -11.72
N LYS A 32 -22.23 -2.93 -11.53
CA LYS A 32 -22.42 -3.89 -12.62
C LYS A 32 -23.65 -4.74 -12.36
N THR A 33 -24.48 -4.92 -13.40
CA THR A 33 -25.69 -5.75 -13.29
C THR A 33 -25.33 -7.23 -13.08
N ARG A 34 -26.27 -7.99 -12.55
CA ARG A 34 -26.30 -9.44 -12.77
C ARG A 34 -26.37 -9.74 -14.28
N LEU A 35 -26.32 -11.01 -14.64
CA LEU A 35 -26.65 -11.41 -16.01
C LEU A 35 -28.15 -11.11 -16.25
N LEU A 36 -28.43 -10.30 -17.26
CA LEU A 36 -29.79 -9.94 -17.67
C LEU A 36 -30.14 -10.67 -18.96
N GLU A 37 -31.27 -11.36 -18.98
CA GLU A 37 -31.83 -11.92 -20.19
C GLU A 37 -32.45 -10.83 -21.09
N PRO A 38 -32.67 -11.09 -22.36
CA PRO A 38 -33.33 -10.12 -23.26
C PRO A 38 -34.66 -9.61 -22.69
N GLY A 39 -34.80 -8.28 -22.55
CA GLY A 39 -35.98 -7.63 -21.98
C GLY A 39 -35.98 -7.52 -20.44
N GLU A 40 -35.04 -8.12 -19.72
CA GLU A 40 -34.91 -7.92 -18.29
C GLU A 40 -34.29 -6.56 -17.93
N SER A 41 -34.60 -6.08 -16.72
CA SER A 41 -34.06 -4.87 -16.15
C SER A 41 -33.66 -5.09 -14.70
N GLU A 42 -32.71 -4.27 -14.22
CA GLU A 42 -32.27 -4.24 -12.84
C GLU A 42 -32.08 -2.78 -12.40
N THR A 43 -32.43 -2.49 -11.17
CA THR A 43 -32.14 -1.19 -10.54
C THR A 43 -30.82 -1.30 -9.80
N LEU A 44 -29.84 -0.48 -10.19
CA LEU A 44 -28.55 -0.38 -9.51
C LEU A 44 -28.54 0.80 -8.55
N THR A 45 -27.87 0.62 -7.40
CA THR A 45 -27.59 1.69 -6.45
C THR A 45 -26.09 1.97 -6.43
N ILE A 46 -25.69 3.22 -6.69
CA ILE A 46 -24.31 3.70 -6.57
C ILE A 46 -24.30 4.75 -5.47
N ALA A 47 -23.66 4.44 -4.34
CA ALA A 47 -23.55 5.33 -3.20
C ALA A 47 -22.14 5.93 -3.11
N PHE A 48 -22.04 7.23 -2.90
CA PHE A 48 -20.77 7.92 -2.66
C PHE A 48 -20.99 9.13 -1.74
N ALA A 49 -19.97 9.45 -0.96
CA ALA A 49 -19.98 10.61 -0.07
C ALA A 49 -19.42 11.86 -0.80
N PRO A 50 -19.73 13.08 -0.33
CA PRO A 50 -19.16 14.33 -0.87
C PRO A 50 -17.64 14.35 -0.96
N TYR A 51 -16.95 13.62 -0.09
CA TYR A 51 -15.49 13.43 -0.10
C TYR A 51 -14.97 12.80 -1.39
N ALA A 52 -15.79 12.01 -2.11
CA ALA A 52 -15.39 11.37 -3.36
C ALA A 52 -15.12 12.36 -4.50
N PHE A 53 -15.68 13.56 -4.41
CA PHE A 53 -15.51 14.64 -5.41
C PHE A 53 -15.01 15.97 -4.83
N ALA A 54 -14.48 15.94 -3.60
CA ALA A 54 -13.79 17.07 -3.00
C ALA A 54 -12.43 17.29 -3.65
N ALA A 55 -11.98 18.54 -3.68
CA ALA A 55 -10.64 18.92 -4.11
C ALA A 55 -9.75 19.21 -2.89
N TYR A 56 -8.49 18.78 -2.94
CA TYR A 56 -7.52 19.13 -1.91
C TYR A 56 -6.84 20.46 -2.22
N ASP A 57 -6.91 21.40 -1.30
CA ASP A 57 -6.33 22.74 -1.45
C ASP A 57 -4.94 22.80 -0.83
N ASP A 58 -3.93 22.48 -1.63
CA ASP A 58 -2.53 22.55 -1.20
C ASP A 58 -1.91 23.96 -1.32
N GLU A 59 -2.58 24.89 -2.02
CA GLU A 59 -2.11 26.26 -2.21
C GLU A 59 -2.78 27.30 -1.28
N GLY A 60 -3.88 26.93 -0.62
CA GLY A 60 -4.65 27.86 0.23
C GLY A 60 -5.52 28.84 -0.56
N VAL A 61 -6.06 28.39 -1.69
CA VAL A 61 -6.99 29.18 -2.51
C VAL A 61 -8.30 29.44 -1.75
N ILE A 62 -8.72 28.48 -0.96
CA ILE A 62 -9.90 28.51 -0.10
C ILE A 62 -9.45 28.30 1.36
N GLN A 63 -8.86 27.14 1.62
CA GLN A 63 -8.36 26.74 2.93
C GLN A 63 -7.18 25.77 2.76
N LYS A 64 -5.95 26.25 3.08
CA LYS A 64 -4.74 25.44 2.91
C LYS A 64 -4.83 24.11 3.66
N SER A 65 -4.34 23.06 3.01
CA SER A 65 -4.28 21.69 3.53
C SER A 65 -5.65 21.12 3.92
N ALA A 66 -6.68 21.41 3.14
CA ALA A 66 -8.03 20.92 3.39
C ALA A 66 -8.66 20.28 2.16
N TYR A 67 -9.52 19.28 2.37
CA TYR A 67 -10.47 18.84 1.35
C TYR A 67 -11.67 19.77 1.35
N VAL A 68 -11.94 20.38 0.20
CA VAL A 68 -12.97 21.41 0.05
C VAL A 68 -13.93 21.10 -1.07
N LEU A 69 -15.19 21.52 -0.89
CA LEU A 69 -16.14 21.68 -1.96
C LEU A 69 -16.35 23.18 -2.17
N GLU A 70 -16.06 23.66 -3.38
CA GLU A 70 -16.33 25.05 -3.75
C GLU A 70 -17.82 25.30 -3.90
N LYS A 71 -18.27 26.51 -3.55
CA LYS A 71 -19.64 26.95 -3.86
C LYS A 71 -19.94 26.81 -5.35
N GLY A 72 -21.19 26.49 -5.66
CA GLY A 72 -21.67 26.32 -7.02
C GLY A 72 -22.43 25.04 -7.22
N GLU A 73 -22.76 24.75 -8.46
CA GLU A 73 -23.57 23.59 -8.83
C GLU A 73 -22.71 22.42 -9.28
N TYR A 74 -22.85 21.28 -8.61
CA TYR A 74 -22.28 20.00 -8.99
C TYR A 74 -23.33 19.22 -9.78
N ARG A 75 -23.00 18.83 -11.00
CA ARG A 75 -23.86 18.04 -11.86
C ARG A 75 -23.40 16.60 -11.86
N PHE A 76 -24.33 15.68 -11.73
CA PHE A 76 -24.07 14.25 -11.81
C PHE A 76 -24.49 13.71 -13.16
N CYS A 77 -23.69 12.77 -13.69
CA CYS A 77 -23.92 12.14 -14.97
C CYS A 77 -23.79 10.63 -14.83
N LEU A 78 -24.54 9.89 -15.60
CA LEU A 78 -24.47 8.44 -15.71
C LEU A 78 -24.11 8.04 -17.14
N GLY A 79 -23.29 7.00 -17.30
CA GLY A 79 -22.92 6.53 -18.63
C GLY A 79 -22.08 5.26 -18.62
N GLU A 80 -21.67 4.83 -19.79
CA GLU A 80 -20.79 3.68 -20.01
C GLU A 80 -19.31 4.06 -19.97
N ASN A 81 -19.01 5.32 -20.18
CA ASN A 81 -17.66 5.88 -20.14
C ASN A 81 -17.73 7.40 -19.92
N VAL A 82 -16.59 8.05 -19.68
CA VAL A 82 -16.49 9.48 -19.34
C VAL A 82 -16.94 10.43 -20.47
N ARG A 83 -17.00 9.96 -21.70
CA ARG A 83 -17.36 10.79 -22.88
C ARG A 83 -18.83 10.66 -23.25
N GLU A 84 -19.44 9.51 -22.98
CA GLU A 84 -20.82 9.17 -23.32
C GLU A 84 -21.64 9.10 -22.03
N THR A 85 -21.95 10.28 -21.49
CA THR A 85 -22.70 10.44 -20.25
C THR A 85 -23.97 11.22 -20.48
N ALA A 86 -25.01 10.89 -19.71
CA ALA A 86 -26.28 11.66 -19.65
C ALA A 86 -26.40 12.31 -18.27
N ASP A 87 -26.75 13.59 -18.24
CA ASP A 87 -27.04 14.34 -17.01
C ASP A 87 -28.24 13.74 -16.28
N VAL A 88 -28.12 13.59 -14.96
CA VAL A 88 -29.28 13.32 -14.12
C VAL A 88 -29.95 14.63 -13.71
N ALA A 89 -31.27 14.58 -13.42
CA ALA A 89 -32.04 15.77 -13.09
C ALA A 89 -31.60 16.45 -11.77
N TYR A 90 -31.03 15.69 -10.83
CA TYR A 90 -30.58 16.20 -9.54
C TYR A 90 -29.34 17.08 -9.68
N ARG A 91 -29.32 18.18 -8.93
CA ARG A 91 -28.19 19.10 -8.79
C ARG A 91 -27.85 19.25 -7.31
N TYR A 92 -26.56 19.19 -7.01
CA TYR A 92 -26.08 19.46 -5.67
C TYR A 92 -25.48 20.88 -5.65
N ALA A 93 -26.28 21.84 -5.15
CA ALA A 93 -25.92 23.24 -5.12
C ALA A 93 -25.42 23.67 -3.74
N LEU A 94 -24.29 24.35 -3.69
CA LEU A 94 -23.69 24.90 -2.48
C LEU A 94 -23.68 26.43 -2.56
N GLU A 95 -24.27 27.10 -1.57
CA GLU A 95 -24.30 28.55 -1.41
C GLU A 95 -22.94 29.12 -0.95
N SER A 96 -22.14 28.30 -0.26
CA SER A 96 -20.82 28.65 0.25
C SER A 96 -19.85 27.49 0.10
N ASP A 97 -18.54 27.77 0.19
CA ASP A 97 -17.52 26.76 0.25
C ASP A 97 -17.69 25.89 1.52
N VAL A 98 -17.43 24.61 1.41
CA VAL A 98 -17.52 23.65 2.52
C VAL A 98 -16.17 22.98 2.73
N ILE A 99 -15.64 23.09 3.96
CA ILE A 99 -14.45 22.37 4.40
C ILE A 99 -14.91 21.01 4.92
N LEU A 100 -14.56 19.94 4.19
CA LEU A 100 -14.93 18.58 4.59
C LEU A 100 -13.95 17.98 5.58
N ALA A 101 -12.66 18.29 5.41
CA ALA A 101 -11.62 17.84 6.31
C ALA A 101 -10.45 18.83 6.30
N GLN A 102 -10.07 19.31 7.48
CA GLN A 102 -8.87 20.09 7.67
C GLN A 102 -7.73 19.14 8.06
N LEU A 103 -6.68 19.12 7.27
CA LEU A 103 -5.47 18.34 7.50
C LEU A 103 -4.28 19.27 7.76
N SER A 104 -3.08 18.71 7.73
CA SER A 104 -1.81 19.46 7.73
C SER A 104 -1.02 19.15 6.46
N GLU A 105 -0.17 20.08 6.05
CA GLU A 105 0.73 19.89 4.91
C GLU A 105 1.66 18.70 5.15
N LYS A 106 1.67 17.72 4.24
CA LYS A 106 2.47 16.50 4.31
C LYS A 106 3.06 16.15 2.95
N CYS A 107 4.29 15.67 2.95
CA CYS A 107 4.99 15.28 1.73
C CYS A 107 5.03 16.37 0.65
N ALA A 108 4.96 17.64 1.04
CA ALA A 108 4.98 18.75 0.10
C ALA A 108 6.31 18.83 -0.65
N PRO A 109 6.30 19.12 -1.98
CA PRO A 109 7.52 19.14 -2.76
C PRO A 109 8.35 20.40 -2.47
N LYS A 110 9.64 20.21 -2.18
CA LYS A 110 10.62 21.32 -2.13
C LYS A 110 11.12 21.70 -3.53
N GLN A 111 10.99 20.79 -4.48
CA GLN A 111 11.50 20.88 -5.85
C GLN A 111 10.40 20.52 -6.86
N LEU A 112 9.49 21.46 -7.11
CA LEU A 112 8.44 21.33 -8.12
C LEU A 112 8.55 22.51 -9.10
N HIS A 113 9.19 22.31 -10.25
CA HIS A 113 9.49 23.41 -11.17
C HIS A 113 8.30 23.91 -11.98
N ARG A 114 7.24 23.10 -12.12
CA ARG A 114 6.04 23.47 -12.88
C ARG A 114 4.80 22.74 -12.39
N ARG A 115 3.67 23.39 -12.52
CA ARG A 115 2.35 22.82 -12.24
C ARG A 115 1.47 22.92 -13.48
N MET A 116 0.82 21.83 -13.88
CA MET A 116 -0.13 21.84 -14.98
C MET A 116 -1.40 22.57 -14.56
N LEU A 117 -1.93 23.41 -15.43
CA LEU A 117 -3.17 24.14 -15.25
C LEU A 117 -4.34 23.40 -15.92
N ALA A 118 -5.57 23.88 -15.67
CA ALA A 118 -6.80 23.26 -16.20
C ALA A 118 -6.89 23.25 -17.73
N ASP A 119 -6.22 24.17 -18.42
CA ASP A 119 -6.15 24.27 -19.87
C ASP A 119 -5.03 23.40 -20.48
N GLY A 120 -4.27 22.64 -19.65
CA GLY A 120 -3.14 21.84 -20.05
C GLY A 120 -1.82 22.60 -20.19
N SER A 121 -1.81 23.92 -20.00
CA SER A 121 -0.59 24.72 -19.92
C SER A 121 0.14 24.52 -18.59
N TYR A 122 1.33 25.10 -18.45
CA TYR A 122 2.14 24.96 -17.23
C TYR A 122 2.45 26.32 -16.63
N ARG A 123 2.18 26.46 -15.32
CA ARG A 123 2.71 27.53 -14.50
C ARG A 123 4.10 27.14 -14.01
N VAL A 124 5.10 27.97 -14.28
CA VAL A 124 6.45 27.79 -13.73
C VAL A 124 6.44 28.20 -12.25
N LEU A 125 7.06 27.38 -11.43
CA LEU A 125 7.19 27.59 -9.98
C LEU A 125 8.64 27.94 -9.64
N SER A 126 8.82 28.89 -8.71
CA SER A 126 10.12 29.18 -8.13
C SER A 126 10.47 28.11 -7.10
N CYS A 127 11.63 27.50 -7.26
CA CYS A 127 12.16 26.50 -6.32
C CYS A 127 13.52 26.95 -5.78
N ALA A 128 13.83 26.55 -4.56
CA ALA A 128 15.19 26.65 -4.05
C ALA A 128 16.17 25.85 -4.93
N PRO A 129 17.46 26.19 -4.97
CA PRO A 129 18.46 25.34 -5.63
C PRO A 129 18.40 23.91 -5.09
N GLU A 130 18.57 22.94 -5.99
CA GLU A 130 18.59 21.53 -5.60
C GLU A 130 19.84 21.26 -4.77
N THR A 131 19.66 20.79 -3.55
CA THR A 131 20.76 20.29 -2.72
C THR A 131 21.15 18.91 -3.23
N PRO A 132 22.43 18.67 -3.58
CA PRO A 132 22.90 17.36 -3.95
C PRO A 132 22.55 16.35 -2.86
N ARG A 133 21.90 15.25 -3.26
CA ARG A 133 21.61 14.16 -2.36
C ARG A 133 22.89 13.40 -2.02
N GLU A 134 23.01 12.93 -0.78
CA GLU A 134 24.07 12.04 -0.38
C GLU A 134 24.04 10.75 -1.21
N ASP A 135 25.20 10.30 -1.67
CA ASP A 135 25.31 9.03 -2.40
C ASP A 135 25.06 7.87 -1.41
N TRP A 136 23.97 7.13 -1.64
CA TRP A 136 23.57 6.03 -0.78
C TRP A 136 24.68 4.96 -0.60
N ARG A 137 25.59 4.82 -1.59
CA ARG A 137 26.75 3.90 -1.49
C ARG A 137 27.73 4.27 -0.39
N LYS A 138 27.61 5.47 0.16
CA LYS A 138 28.41 5.94 1.30
C LYS A 138 27.69 5.83 2.63
N LEU A 139 26.40 5.48 2.62
CA LEU A 139 25.62 5.28 3.82
C LEU A 139 25.91 3.89 4.41
N GLU A 140 26.07 3.81 5.73
CA GLU A 140 26.17 2.54 6.45
C GLU A 140 24.79 1.92 6.70
N GLY A 141 24.73 0.60 6.90
CA GLY A 141 23.50 -0.09 7.29
C GLY A 141 22.54 -0.38 6.13
N ILE A 142 23.06 -0.41 4.91
CA ILE A 142 22.32 -0.82 3.71
C ILE A 142 22.91 -2.15 3.25
N PRO A 143 22.16 -3.27 3.39
CA PRO A 143 22.59 -4.57 2.90
C PRO A 143 22.79 -4.58 1.39
N ASP A 144 23.82 -5.26 0.92
CA ASP A 144 24.04 -5.44 -0.53
C ASP A 144 22.93 -6.28 -1.16
N GLU A 145 22.61 -5.97 -2.41
CA GLU A 145 21.66 -6.75 -3.21
C GLU A 145 22.22 -8.16 -3.43
N GLY A 146 21.43 -9.17 -3.09
CA GLY A 146 21.87 -10.57 -3.11
C GLY A 146 22.43 -11.07 -1.77
N GLN A 147 22.60 -10.22 -0.78
CA GLN A 147 22.91 -10.67 0.58
C GLN A 147 21.74 -11.48 1.14
N TYR A 148 22.03 -12.60 1.76
CA TYR A 148 21.00 -13.45 2.37
C TYR A 148 20.76 -13.04 3.83
N PRO A 149 19.51 -13.21 4.32
CA PRO A 149 19.19 -13.01 5.73
C PRO A 149 20.06 -13.88 6.64
N LEU A 150 20.37 -13.35 7.84
CA LEU A 150 21.08 -14.11 8.84
C LEU A 150 20.24 -15.29 9.32
N GLU A 151 20.77 -16.51 9.24
CA GLU A 151 20.13 -17.66 9.85
C GLU A 151 20.20 -17.55 11.37
N ILE A 152 19.09 -17.86 12.04
CA ILE A 152 19.06 -18.10 13.47
C ILE A 152 19.20 -19.61 13.65
N PRO A 153 20.30 -20.10 14.23
CA PRO A 153 20.50 -21.55 14.41
C PRO A 153 19.39 -22.11 15.30
N ASP A 154 18.75 -23.18 14.86
CA ASP A 154 17.81 -23.95 15.70
C ASP A 154 18.56 -24.69 16.83
N GLN A 155 19.88 -24.88 16.66
CA GLN A 155 20.76 -25.51 17.63
C GLN A 155 22.12 -24.81 17.68
N ILE A 156 22.68 -24.67 18.85
CA ILE A 156 24.09 -24.25 19.05
C ILE A 156 24.96 -25.44 18.69
N PRO A 157 25.98 -25.29 17.79
CA PRO A 157 26.90 -26.36 17.50
C PRO A 157 27.51 -26.97 18.81
N GLY A 158 27.35 -28.28 18.98
CA GLY A 158 27.82 -28.99 20.18
C GLY A 158 26.79 -29.09 21.32
N CYS A 159 25.62 -28.48 21.20
CA CYS A 159 24.49 -28.68 22.12
C CYS A 159 23.46 -29.61 21.50
N ALA A 160 23.06 -30.64 22.23
CA ALA A 160 22.09 -31.62 21.74
C ALA A 160 20.64 -31.03 21.60
N TRP A 161 20.33 -29.97 22.35
CA TRP A 161 19.05 -29.33 22.40
C TRP A 161 19.11 -27.99 23.15
N ILE A 162 18.46 -26.96 22.60
CA ILE A 162 18.21 -25.70 23.30
C ILE A 162 16.78 -25.73 23.79
N PRO A 163 16.51 -25.72 25.10
CA PRO A 163 15.14 -25.68 25.59
C PRO A 163 14.47 -24.38 25.15
N PRO A 164 13.21 -24.42 24.71
CA PRO A 164 12.46 -23.22 24.40
C PRO A 164 12.35 -22.31 25.62
N ILE A 165 12.54 -21.01 25.42
CA ILE A 165 12.34 -20.01 26.46
C ILE A 165 10.86 -19.88 26.73
N LYS A 166 10.44 -19.90 27.97
CA LYS A 166 9.06 -19.72 28.39
C LYS A 166 8.84 -18.31 28.95
N PRO A 167 7.69 -17.68 28.71
CA PRO A 167 6.57 -18.14 27.85
C PRO A 167 6.88 -18.04 26.35
N GLN A 168 6.20 -18.89 25.57
CA GLN A 168 6.26 -18.87 24.11
C GLN A 168 5.21 -17.93 23.52
N LEU A 169 5.37 -17.47 22.26
CA LEU A 169 4.39 -16.59 21.60
C LEU A 169 2.98 -17.19 21.52
N ILE A 170 2.86 -18.51 21.45
CA ILE A 170 1.56 -19.20 21.46
C ILE A 170 0.76 -18.93 22.75
N GLU A 171 1.41 -18.66 23.86
CA GLU A 171 0.76 -18.37 25.15
C GLU A 171 0.07 -16.98 25.09
N VAL A 172 0.60 -16.06 24.26
CA VAL A 172 -0.10 -14.79 23.94
C VAL A 172 -1.33 -15.06 23.09
N ALA A 173 -1.21 -15.91 22.06
CA ALA A 173 -2.36 -16.29 21.22
C ALA A 173 -3.47 -16.98 22.03
N ASN A 174 -3.11 -17.75 23.05
CA ASN A 174 -4.05 -18.39 23.98
C ASN A 174 -4.65 -17.42 25.02
N GLY A 175 -4.17 -16.17 25.09
CA GLY A 175 -4.65 -15.18 26.08
C GLY A 175 -4.12 -15.41 27.50
N GLU A 176 -3.04 -16.17 27.67
CA GLU A 176 -2.42 -16.47 28.99
C GLU A 176 -1.59 -15.29 29.52
N LEU A 177 -1.08 -14.43 28.61
CA LEU A 177 -0.40 -13.17 28.92
C LEU A 177 -0.60 -12.16 27.77
N THR A 178 -0.33 -10.89 28.05
CA THR A 178 -0.37 -9.84 27.04
C THR A 178 0.86 -9.86 26.15
N LEU A 179 0.73 -9.31 24.94
CA LEU A 179 1.87 -9.16 24.02
C LEU A 179 2.97 -8.29 24.64
N GLU A 180 2.62 -7.23 25.36
CA GLU A 180 3.56 -6.34 26.03
C GLU A 180 4.37 -7.08 27.12
N GLU A 181 3.75 -7.91 27.92
CA GLU A 181 4.42 -8.75 28.94
C GLU A 181 5.38 -9.70 28.25
N TRP A 182 4.94 -10.38 27.20
CA TRP A 182 5.79 -11.28 26.43
C TRP A 182 6.99 -10.55 25.78
N MET A 183 6.74 -9.41 25.13
CA MET A 183 7.79 -8.60 24.51
C MET A 183 8.84 -8.08 25.50
N SER A 184 8.49 -7.96 26.78
CA SER A 184 9.44 -7.54 27.82
C SER A 184 10.58 -8.53 28.05
N LEU A 185 10.45 -9.76 27.57
CA LEU A 185 11.46 -10.81 27.64
C LEU A 185 12.52 -10.70 26.56
N LEU A 186 12.23 -9.96 25.46
CA LEU A 186 13.12 -9.84 24.33
C LEU A 186 14.28 -8.89 24.63
N SER A 187 15.48 -9.32 24.30
CA SER A 187 16.65 -8.44 24.27
C SER A 187 16.57 -7.46 23.08
N ASP A 188 17.38 -6.41 23.12
CA ASP A 188 17.47 -5.48 21.98
C ASP A 188 17.99 -6.20 20.72
N GLU A 189 18.88 -7.17 20.90
CA GLU A 189 19.40 -8.05 19.84
C GLU A 189 18.29 -8.89 19.20
N ASP A 190 17.40 -9.50 20.01
CA ASP A 190 16.26 -10.26 19.51
C ASP A 190 15.30 -9.37 18.72
N MET A 191 15.00 -8.20 19.27
CA MET A 191 14.10 -7.24 18.62
C MET A 191 14.60 -6.78 17.27
N VAL A 192 15.86 -6.35 17.14
CA VAL A 192 16.37 -5.87 15.84
C VAL A 192 16.52 -6.98 14.81
N ARG A 193 16.76 -8.24 15.23
CA ARG A 193 16.76 -9.40 14.31
C ARG A 193 15.41 -9.65 13.69
N LEU A 194 14.34 -9.48 14.44
CA LEU A 194 12.96 -9.62 13.94
C LEU A 194 12.61 -8.60 12.85
N LEU A 195 13.26 -7.43 12.82
CA LEU A 195 12.95 -6.34 11.90
C LEU A 195 13.69 -6.43 10.54
N GLY A 196 14.29 -7.56 10.23
CA GLY A 196 14.87 -7.88 8.92
C GLY A 196 14.17 -9.08 8.28
N GLY A 197 14.17 -9.14 6.93
CA GLY A 197 13.70 -10.32 6.21
C GLY A 197 14.46 -11.59 6.66
N GLN A 198 13.75 -12.70 6.67
CA GLN A 198 14.23 -13.98 7.23
C GLN A 198 14.50 -15.01 6.14
N PRO A 199 15.37 -16.01 6.40
CA PRO A 199 15.71 -17.02 5.40
C PRO A 199 14.49 -17.71 4.80
N ASN A 200 14.56 -17.97 3.50
CA ASN A 200 13.51 -18.72 2.82
C ASN A 200 13.46 -20.16 3.37
N ARG A 201 12.26 -20.57 3.77
CA ARG A 201 11.97 -21.96 4.13
C ARG A 201 10.77 -22.44 3.32
N GLY A 202 10.86 -23.64 2.74
CA GLY A 202 9.79 -24.23 1.91
C GLY A 202 9.81 -23.78 0.46
N VAL A 203 8.62 -23.69 -0.16
CA VAL A 203 8.44 -23.54 -1.61
C VAL A 203 8.34 -22.09 -2.09
N ALA A 204 8.11 -21.13 -1.18
CA ALA A 204 7.98 -19.71 -1.52
C ALA A 204 9.21 -19.18 -2.27
N ASN A 205 9.00 -18.22 -3.16
CA ASN A 205 10.07 -17.67 -4.00
C ASN A 205 10.88 -16.54 -3.32
N THR A 206 10.50 -16.10 -2.11
CA THR A 206 11.14 -14.98 -1.43
C THR A 206 11.27 -15.22 0.08
N PHE A 207 11.64 -14.21 0.85
CA PHE A 207 11.97 -14.29 2.26
C PHE A 207 10.74 -14.21 3.16
N GLY A 208 10.91 -14.49 4.46
CA GLY A 208 9.86 -14.49 5.46
C GLY A 208 9.96 -13.36 6.49
N PHE A 209 9.02 -13.36 7.43
CA PHE A 209 8.94 -12.46 8.57
C PHE A 209 9.03 -13.22 9.89
N GLY A 210 9.59 -12.59 10.94
CA GLY A 210 9.64 -13.17 12.26
C GLY A 210 10.88 -14.05 12.48
N ASN A 211 10.71 -15.38 12.69
CA ASN A 211 11.78 -16.35 12.85
C ASN A 211 12.62 -16.18 14.13
N LEU A 212 12.00 -16.34 15.30
CA LEU A 212 12.69 -16.41 16.58
C LEU A 212 12.22 -17.67 17.33
N PRO A 213 12.68 -18.88 16.90
CA PRO A 213 12.12 -20.17 17.33
C PRO A 213 12.30 -20.43 18.82
N THR A 214 13.34 -19.90 19.47
CA THR A 214 13.55 -20.00 20.92
C THR A 214 12.40 -19.41 21.75
N TYR A 215 11.70 -18.42 21.20
CA TYR A 215 10.52 -17.77 21.78
C TYR A 215 9.21 -18.19 21.11
N GLY A 216 9.25 -19.13 20.19
CA GLY A 216 8.07 -19.62 19.47
C GLY A 216 7.56 -18.69 18.37
N VAL A 217 8.37 -17.72 17.91
CA VAL A 217 8.00 -16.87 16.77
C VAL A 217 8.27 -17.60 15.45
N PRO A 218 7.24 -17.91 14.66
CA PRO A 218 7.42 -18.63 13.40
C PRO A 218 8.12 -17.75 12.33
N ASN A 219 8.67 -18.42 11.31
CA ASN A 219 9.08 -17.77 10.07
C ASN A 219 7.87 -17.74 9.11
N VAL A 220 7.14 -16.65 9.08
CA VAL A 220 5.98 -16.45 8.18
C VAL A 220 6.48 -16.16 6.78
N MET A 221 6.38 -17.14 5.89
CA MET A 221 6.86 -17.01 4.51
C MET A 221 6.01 -16.03 3.70
N THR A 222 6.67 -15.31 2.79
CA THR A 222 6.02 -14.47 1.80
C THR A 222 6.25 -15.02 0.40
N ALA A 223 5.31 -14.78 -0.51
CA ALA A 223 5.50 -15.09 -1.92
C ALA A 223 4.97 -13.96 -2.81
N ASP A 224 5.68 -13.72 -3.91
CA ASP A 224 5.29 -12.75 -4.93
C ASP A 224 4.29 -13.36 -5.91
N GLY A 225 3.83 -12.57 -6.88
CA GLY A 225 2.98 -12.99 -7.99
C GLY A 225 1.59 -12.38 -7.99
N PRO A 226 1.43 -11.09 -8.41
CA PRO A 226 0.13 -10.43 -8.45
C PRO A 226 -0.89 -11.04 -9.42
N ALA A 227 -0.43 -11.84 -10.38
CA ALA A 227 -1.29 -12.58 -11.32
C ALA A 227 -1.28 -14.10 -11.07
N GLY A 228 -0.98 -14.54 -9.84
CA GLY A 228 -0.88 -15.93 -9.41
C GLY A 228 0.32 -16.15 -8.51
N LEU A 229 0.20 -17.08 -7.57
CA LEU A 229 1.24 -17.38 -6.61
C LEU A 229 2.55 -17.83 -7.29
N ARG A 230 3.67 -17.19 -6.94
CA ARG A 230 4.98 -17.54 -7.48
C ARG A 230 5.71 -18.50 -6.55
N ILE A 231 5.94 -19.72 -7.03
CA ILE A 231 6.68 -20.79 -6.36
C ILE A 231 8.05 -20.95 -7.01
N LYS A 232 9.05 -21.43 -6.27
CA LYS A 232 10.34 -21.79 -6.83
C LYS A 232 10.18 -22.92 -7.86
N PRO A 233 10.70 -22.77 -9.09
CA PRO A 233 10.54 -23.78 -10.15
C PRO A 233 11.01 -25.18 -9.77
N GLU A 234 12.08 -25.27 -8.99
CA GLU A 234 12.68 -26.54 -8.53
C GLU A 234 11.77 -27.33 -7.57
N CYS A 235 10.75 -26.71 -7.00
CA CYS A 235 9.80 -27.39 -6.12
C CYS A 235 8.76 -28.22 -6.87
N GLY A 236 8.65 -28.09 -8.19
CA GLY A 236 7.71 -28.85 -9.03
C GLY A 236 6.23 -28.57 -8.75
N VAL A 237 5.91 -27.47 -8.06
CA VAL A 237 4.53 -27.06 -7.76
C VAL A 237 4.02 -26.18 -8.90
N THR A 238 2.83 -26.51 -9.41
CA THR A 238 2.12 -25.70 -10.42
C THR A 238 1.02 -24.90 -9.73
N THR A 239 0.96 -23.60 -10.01
CA THR A 239 -0.05 -22.68 -9.48
C THR A 239 -0.87 -22.08 -10.60
N THR A 240 -2.04 -21.54 -10.27
CA THR A 240 -2.94 -20.90 -11.23
C THR A 240 -2.39 -19.55 -11.71
N ALA A 241 -2.32 -19.36 -13.03
CA ALA A 241 -2.10 -18.04 -13.63
C ALA A 241 -3.45 -17.33 -13.82
N PHE A 242 -3.74 -16.35 -12.99
CA PHE A 242 -4.93 -15.52 -13.11
C PHE A 242 -4.72 -14.42 -14.14
N PRO A 243 -5.81 -13.81 -14.65
CA PRO A 243 -5.71 -12.61 -15.48
C PRO A 243 -4.95 -11.50 -14.74
N CYS A 244 -4.17 -10.69 -15.48
CA CYS A 244 -3.43 -9.58 -14.89
C CYS A 244 -4.37 -8.50 -14.32
N ALA A 245 -3.88 -7.69 -13.37
CA ALA A 245 -4.69 -6.71 -12.65
C ALA A 245 -5.40 -5.71 -13.58
N THR A 246 -4.74 -5.25 -14.65
CA THR A 246 -5.36 -4.38 -15.67
C THR A 246 -6.57 -5.04 -16.30
N LEU A 247 -6.50 -6.33 -16.66
CA LEU A 247 -7.64 -7.06 -17.24
C LEU A 247 -8.74 -7.28 -16.20
N LEU A 248 -8.40 -7.56 -14.95
CA LEU A 248 -9.38 -7.66 -13.86
C LEU A 248 -10.13 -6.34 -13.67
N ALA A 249 -9.46 -5.21 -13.72
CA ALA A 249 -10.09 -3.88 -13.63
C ALA A 249 -11.06 -3.62 -14.79
N CYS A 250 -10.74 -4.06 -16.00
CA CYS A 250 -11.63 -3.96 -17.17
C CYS A 250 -12.96 -4.71 -17.00
N THR A 251 -13.04 -5.63 -16.04
CA THR A 251 -14.31 -6.31 -15.73
C THR A 251 -15.32 -5.41 -15.01
N TRP A 252 -14.88 -4.35 -14.34
CA TRP A 252 -15.71 -3.50 -13.47
C TRP A 252 -16.49 -4.31 -12.43
N ASN A 253 -15.90 -5.40 -11.92
CA ASN A 253 -16.58 -6.37 -11.07
C ASN A 253 -15.74 -6.72 -9.84
N THR A 254 -15.96 -6.02 -8.75
CA THR A 254 -15.29 -6.27 -7.46
C THR A 254 -15.59 -7.66 -6.91
N GLY A 255 -16.77 -8.23 -7.20
CA GLY A 255 -17.12 -9.59 -6.77
C GLY A 255 -16.18 -10.65 -7.34
N ILE A 256 -15.93 -10.62 -8.67
CA ILE A 256 -15.00 -11.58 -9.30
C ILE A 256 -13.55 -11.38 -8.82
N VAL A 257 -13.16 -10.13 -8.54
CA VAL A 257 -11.82 -9.85 -8.00
C VAL A 257 -11.66 -10.44 -6.60
N ARG A 258 -12.69 -10.33 -5.76
CA ARG A 258 -12.73 -10.97 -4.43
C ARG A 258 -12.64 -12.50 -4.54
N GLU A 259 -13.41 -13.12 -5.43
CA GLU A 259 -13.38 -14.57 -5.67
C GLU A 259 -11.98 -15.05 -6.12
N ILE A 260 -11.31 -14.28 -7.00
CA ILE A 260 -9.94 -14.57 -7.44
C ILE A 260 -8.96 -14.42 -6.27
N GLY A 261 -9.13 -13.39 -5.43
CA GLY A 261 -8.33 -13.21 -4.21
C GLY A 261 -8.45 -14.43 -3.29
N ALA A 262 -9.66 -14.90 -3.02
CA ALA A 262 -9.90 -16.09 -2.21
C ALA A 262 -9.34 -17.37 -2.86
N ALA A 263 -9.53 -17.54 -4.16
CA ALA A 263 -9.01 -18.71 -4.87
C ALA A 263 -7.47 -18.78 -4.84
N GLY A 264 -6.79 -17.65 -5.09
CA GLY A 264 -5.33 -17.58 -5.00
C GLY A 264 -4.83 -17.76 -3.56
N ALA A 265 -5.54 -17.22 -2.57
CA ALA A 265 -5.17 -17.38 -1.17
C ALA A 265 -5.24 -18.83 -0.68
N ARG A 266 -6.17 -19.63 -1.19
CA ARG A 266 -6.18 -21.09 -0.91
C ARG A 266 -4.91 -21.78 -1.40
N GLU A 267 -4.43 -21.44 -2.60
CA GLU A 267 -3.14 -21.95 -3.11
C GLU A 267 -1.96 -21.47 -2.23
N VAL A 268 -2.02 -20.22 -1.75
CA VAL A 268 -1.01 -19.65 -0.82
C VAL A 268 -0.97 -20.46 0.47
N HIS A 269 -2.14 -20.71 1.08
CA HIS A 269 -2.29 -21.47 2.32
C HIS A 269 -1.81 -22.93 2.15
N GLU A 270 -2.23 -23.61 1.06
CA GLU A 270 -1.83 -25.00 0.73
C GLU A 270 -0.32 -25.16 0.59
N ASN A 271 0.38 -24.09 0.20
CA ASN A 271 1.83 -24.08 0.04
C ASN A 271 2.59 -23.56 1.27
N GLY A 272 1.93 -23.38 2.41
CA GLY A 272 2.55 -22.95 3.67
C GLY A 272 3.11 -21.53 3.64
N VAL A 273 2.55 -20.66 2.82
CA VAL A 273 2.88 -19.25 2.73
C VAL A 273 1.87 -18.44 3.52
N GLY A 274 2.32 -17.54 4.38
CA GLY A 274 1.43 -16.75 5.25
C GLY A 274 1.02 -15.40 4.65
N VAL A 275 1.88 -14.79 3.82
CA VAL A 275 1.59 -13.48 3.21
C VAL A 275 1.81 -13.51 1.70
N TRP A 276 0.78 -13.16 0.95
CA TRP A 276 0.86 -12.98 -0.49
C TRP A 276 1.13 -11.50 -0.83
N LEU A 277 2.22 -11.24 -1.60
CA LEU A 277 2.69 -9.89 -1.92
C LEU A 277 1.86 -9.26 -3.05
N THR A 278 0.58 -9.11 -2.80
CA THR A 278 -0.45 -8.54 -3.70
C THR A 278 -1.55 -7.90 -2.85
N PRO A 279 -2.37 -6.96 -3.37
CA PRO A 279 -2.37 -6.36 -4.71
C PRO A 279 -1.35 -5.23 -4.89
N ALA A 280 -0.97 -4.99 -6.16
CA ALA A 280 -0.20 -3.82 -6.57
C ALA A 280 -1.11 -2.78 -7.22
N ILE A 281 -1.03 -1.49 -6.82
CA ILE A 281 -2.05 -0.50 -7.20
C ILE A 281 -1.52 0.87 -7.61
N ASN A 282 -0.25 0.97 -7.98
CA ASN A 282 0.24 2.25 -8.50
C ASN A 282 -0.53 2.66 -9.76
N ILE A 283 -0.65 3.97 -9.96
CA ILE A 283 -1.43 4.51 -11.08
C ILE A 283 -0.72 4.28 -12.42
N HIS A 284 -1.46 3.93 -13.48
CA HIS A 284 -0.98 3.90 -14.86
C HIS A 284 -0.66 5.32 -15.33
N ARG A 285 0.46 5.88 -14.85
CA ARG A 285 0.88 7.27 -15.14
C ARG A 285 1.34 7.44 -16.58
N THR A 286 1.93 6.38 -17.14
CA THR A 286 2.44 6.34 -18.52
C THR A 286 2.40 4.91 -19.03
N PRO A 287 2.10 4.67 -20.32
CA PRO A 287 2.12 3.33 -20.90
C PRO A 287 3.52 2.69 -20.92
N LEU A 288 4.57 3.49 -20.71
CA LEU A 288 5.97 3.02 -20.71
C LEU A 288 6.41 2.41 -19.38
N CYS A 289 5.59 2.41 -18.32
CA CYS A 289 5.93 1.73 -17.08
C CYS A 289 5.81 0.21 -17.26
N GLY A 290 6.92 -0.52 -17.09
CA GLY A 290 6.99 -1.96 -17.32
C GLY A 290 6.17 -2.81 -16.36
N ARG A 291 5.62 -2.23 -15.27
CA ARG A 291 4.80 -2.91 -14.28
C ARG A 291 3.30 -2.59 -14.36
N ASN A 292 2.86 -1.85 -15.39
CA ASN A 292 1.43 -1.53 -15.54
C ASN A 292 0.53 -2.77 -15.58
N PHE A 293 1.02 -3.91 -16.07
CA PHE A 293 0.23 -5.15 -16.12
C PHE A 293 -0.25 -5.62 -14.75
N GLU A 294 0.52 -5.38 -13.70
CA GLU A 294 0.15 -5.77 -12.32
C GLU A 294 -0.62 -4.67 -11.56
N TYR A 295 -0.75 -3.48 -12.14
CA TYR A 295 -1.54 -2.37 -11.62
C TYR A 295 -2.94 -2.35 -12.27
N TYR A 296 -3.96 -1.85 -11.55
CA TYR A 296 -5.34 -1.95 -12.01
C TYR A 296 -5.73 -0.88 -13.01
N SER A 297 -5.44 0.41 -12.75
CA SER A 297 -6.02 1.51 -13.53
C SER A 297 -5.20 2.80 -13.45
N GLU A 298 -5.47 3.72 -14.38
CA GLU A 298 -5.10 5.14 -14.26
C GLU A 298 -6.05 5.89 -13.31
N ASP A 299 -7.28 5.39 -13.11
CA ASP A 299 -8.27 5.96 -12.21
C ASP A 299 -8.08 5.41 -10.78
N PRO A 300 -7.87 6.29 -9.78
CA PRO A 300 -7.59 5.86 -8.42
C PRO A 300 -8.79 5.23 -7.71
N LEU A 301 -10.03 5.57 -8.10
CA LEU A 301 -11.23 4.94 -7.55
C LEU A 301 -11.31 3.48 -8.00
N VAL A 302 -11.14 3.22 -9.30
CA VAL A 302 -11.13 1.85 -9.84
C VAL A 302 -10.00 1.04 -9.20
N ALA A 303 -8.78 1.59 -9.14
CA ALA A 303 -7.64 0.91 -8.53
C ALA A 303 -7.92 0.56 -7.05
N GLY A 304 -8.45 1.49 -6.28
CA GLY A 304 -8.74 1.30 -4.86
C GLY A 304 -9.87 0.29 -4.59
N GLU A 305 -10.97 0.36 -5.35
CA GLU A 305 -12.10 -0.55 -5.19
C GLU A 305 -11.73 -2.00 -5.56
N MET A 306 -10.99 -2.19 -6.66
CA MET A 306 -10.52 -3.51 -7.07
C MET A 306 -9.51 -4.08 -6.07
N ALA A 307 -8.59 -3.25 -5.57
CA ALA A 307 -7.62 -3.66 -4.55
C ALA A 307 -8.30 -4.03 -3.23
N ALA A 308 -9.27 -3.26 -2.77
CA ALA A 308 -10.02 -3.58 -1.56
C ALA A 308 -10.70 -4.96 -1.67
N ALA A 309 -11.35 -5.22 -2.80
CA ALA A 309 -11.98 -6.52 -3.07
C ALA A 309 -10.95 -7.68 -3.09
N MET A 310 -9.76 -7.45 -3.68
CA MET A 310 -8.68 -8.44 -3.69
C MET A 310 -8.18 -8.75 -2.27
N VAL A 311 -7.93 -7.71 -1.46
CA VAL A 311 -7.51 -7.84 -0.06
C VAL A 311 -8.55 -8.59 0.77
N GLU A 312 -9.84 -8.22 0.64
CA GLU A 312 -10.93 -8.92 1.33
C GLU A 312 -10.99 -10.40 0.95
N GLY A 313 -10.82 -10.73 -0.33
CA GLY A 313 -10.78 -12.12 -0.80
C GLY A 313 -9.60 -12.89 -0.24
N ILE A 314 -8.40 -12.32 -0.28
CA ILE A 314 -7.19 -12.96 0.25
C ILE A 314 -7.32 -13.20 1.75
N GLN A 315 -7.70 -12.19 2.50
CA GLN A 315 -7.75 -12.27 3.96
C GLN A 315 -8.92 -13.11 4.49
N SER A 316 -9.96 -13.34 3.69
CA SER A 316 -11.05 -14.27 4.05
C SER A 316 -10.61 -15.74 4.16
N GLU A 317 -9.47 -16.09 3.57
CA GLU A 317 -8.88 -17.44 3.62
C GLU A 317 -7.73 -17.55 4.64
N GLY A 318 -7.59 -16.58 5.56
CA GLY A 318 -6.54 -16.60 6.60
C GLY A 318 -5.13 -16.28 6.10
N VAL A 319 -4.99 -15.71 4.90
CA VAL A 319 -3.72 -15.29 4.30
C VAL A 319 -3.59 -13.77 4.39
N GLY A 320 -2.39 -13.28 4.72
CA GLY A 320 -2.12 -11.84 4.73
C GLY A 320 -1.96 -11.28 3.32
N ALA A 321 -2.62 -10.16 3.03
CA ALA A 321 -2.38 -9.38 1.82
C ALA A 321 -1.30 -8.32 2.07
N SER A 322 -0.47 -8.03 1.04
CA SER A 322 0.52 -6.95 1.07
C SER A 322 0.24 -5.94 -0.03
N LEU A 323 -0.36 -4.82 0.35
CA LEU A 323 -0.70 -3.72 -0.57
C LEU A 323 0.56 -2.97 -1.01
N LYS A 324 0.81 -2.86 -2.33
CA LYS A 324 2.07 -2.31 -2.85
C LYS A 324 1.89 -1.47 -4.12
N HIS A 325 2.84 -0.59 -4.47
CA HIS A 325 4.04 -0.13 -3.76
C HIS A 325 3.78 1.28 -3.24
N PHE A 326 3.84 1.49 -1.96
CA PHE A 326 3.47 2.73 -1.28
C PHE A 326 4.66 3.68 -1.14
N ALA A 327 4.78 4.77 -1.96
CA ALA A 327 3.88 5.21 -2.99
C ALA A 327 4.63 5.75 -4.21
N CYS A 328 3.87 6.04 -5.28
CA CYS A 328 4.39 6.71 -6.48
C CYS A 328 5.43 5.92 -7.29
N ASN A 329 5.42 4.59 -7.26
CA ASN A 329 6.25 3.75 -8.12
C ASN A 329 5.63 3.64 -9.52
N ASN A 330 5.73 4.71 -10.31
CA ASN A 330 5.12 4.81 -11.64
C ASN A 330 6.15 4.74 -12.78
N LYS A 331 7.39 4.35 -12.46
CA LYS A 331 8.52 4.27 -13.39
C LYS A 331 9.52 3.22 -12.92
N GLU A 332 9.89 2.29 -13.82
CA GLU A 332 10.84 1.22 -13.49
C GLU A 332 12.31 1.59 -13.81
N THR A 333 12.55 2.51 -14.73
CA THR A 333 13.90 2.98 -15.04
C THR A 333 14.50 3.68 -13.82
N ASN A 334 15.63 3.15 -13.32
CA ASN A 334 16.31 3.67 -12.13
C ASN A 334 15.38 3.77 -10.90
N ARG A 335 14.51 2.78 -10.69
CA ARG A 335 13.39 2.82 -9.72
C ARG A 335 13.83 3.04 -8.27
N LYS A 336 15.03 2.61 -7.88
CA LYS A 336 15.55 2.78 -6.51
C LYS A 336 16.03 4.21 -6.20
N ASP A 337 16.34 5.00 -7.24
CA ASP A 337 16.92 6.34 -7.11
C ASP A 337 16.13 7.42 -7.86
N SER A 338 15.08 7.06 -8.57
CA SER A 338 14.20 8.04 -9.23
C SER A 338 13.36 8.79 -8.19
N ASP A 339 13.18 10.11 -8.42
CA ASP A 339 12.43 10.99 -7.52
C ASP A 339 11.09 11.36 -8.14
N SER A 340 10.01 10.88 -7.54
CA SER A 340 8.64 11.22 -7.93
C SER A 340 8.28 12.58 -7.35
N ARG A 341 8.43 13.64 -8.15
CA ARG A 341 8.14 15.03 -7.76
C ARG A 341 6.69 15.37 -8.08
N VAL A 342 5.91 15.62 -7.07
CA VAL A 342 4.46 15.77 -7.18
C VAL A 342 3.94 16.77 -6.16
N SER A 343 2.93 17.59 -6.54
CA SER A 343 2.23 18.46 -5.59
C SER A 343 1.47 17.63 -4.56
N GLU A 344 1.26 18.15 -3.36
CA GLU A 344 0.50 17.43 -2.33
C GLU A 344 -0.92 17.11 -2.80
N ARG A 345 -1.55 18.02 -3.55
CA ARG A 345 -2.86 17.80 -4.15
C ARG A 345 -2.88 16.59 -5.08
N ALA A 346 -1.99 16.54 -6.07
CA ALA A 346 -1.94 15.41 -6.99
C ALA A 346 -1.56 14.11 -6.26
N LEU A 347 -0.68 14.20 -5.25
CA LEU A 347 -0.34 13.08 -4.39
C LEU A 347 -1.59 12.50 -3.72
N ARG A 348 -2.40 13.33 -3.06
CA ARG A 348 -3.59 12.92 -2.31
C ARG A 348 -4.77 12.50 -3.20
N GLU A 349 -5.03 13.25 -4.27
CA GLU A 349 -6.20 13.01 -5.13
C GLU A 349 -5.99 11.86 -6.13
N ILE A 350 -4.73 11.54 -6.49
CA ILE A 350 -4.42 10.56 -7.53
C ILE A 350 -3.57 9.41 -6.97
N TYR A 351 -2.33 9.68 -6.52
CA TYR A 351 -1.35 8.63 -6.25
C TYR A 351 -1.59 7.89 -4.94
N LEU A 352 -2.16 8.56 -3.94
CA LEU A 352 -2.50 7.96 -2.66
C LEU A 352 -3.97 7.53 -2.56
N LYS A 353 -4.86 8.06 -3.40
CA LYS A 353 -6.31 7.83 -3.27
C LYS A 353 -6.71 6.36 -3.34
N GLY A 354 -6.11 5.59 -4.24
CA GLY A 354 -6.37 4.15 -4.31
C GLY A 354 -5.93 3.40 -3.05
N PHE A 355 -4.77 3.78 -2.48
CA PHE A 355 -4.29 3.24 -1.21
C PHE A 355 -5.22 3.61 -0.04
N GLU A 356 -5.65 4.88 0.03
CA GLU A 356 -6.61 5.34 1.05
C GLU A 356 -7.89 4.51 1.03
N ILE A 357 -8.48 4.31 -0.16
CA ILE A 357 -9.69 3.51 -0.34
C ILE A 357 -9.47 2.08 0.15
N CYS A 358 -8.40 1.44 -0.29
CA CYS A 358 -8.10 0.06 0.07
C CYS A 358 -7.85 -0.10 1.58
N VAL A 359 -7.04 0.76 2.18
CA VAL A 359 -6.76 0.74 3.63
C VAL A 359 -8.03 0.92 4.44
N LYS A 360 -8.84 1.95 4.14
CA LYS A 360 -10.05 2.24 4.91
C LYS A 360 -11.14 1.17 4.77
N LYS A 361 -11.20 0.46 3.62
CA LYS A 361 -12.22 -0.57 3.38
C LYS A 361 -11.80 -1.96 3.84
N ALA A 362 -10.55 -2.34 3.62
CA ALA A 362 -10.12 -3.73 3.72
C ALA A 362 -9.00 -3.99 4.74
N GLN A 363 -8.35 -2.95 5.28
CA GLN A 363 -7.26 -3.09 6.27
C GLN A 363 -6.29 -4.22 5.92
N PRO A 364 -5.47 -4.09 4.85
CA PRO A 364 -4.49 -5.12 4.50
C PRO A 364 -3.55 -5.39 5.66
N LEU A 365 -3.17 -6.64 5.92
CA LEU A 365 -2.27 -6.97 7.04
C LEU A 365 -0.90 -6.34 6.88
N THR A 366 -0.44 -6.14 5.63
CA THR A 366 0.82 -5.46 5.37
C THR A 366 0.70 -4.45 4.23
N VAL A 367 1.54 -3.41 4.29
CA VAL A 367 1.78 -2.44 3.21
C VAL A 367 3.26 -2.46 2.88
N MET A 368 3.59 -2.52 1.58
CA MET A 368 4.98 -2.48 1.13
C MET A 368 5.32 -1.07 0.63
N SER A 369 6.29 -0.42 1.28
CA SER A 369 6.83 0.86 0.84
C SER A 369 7.62 0.72 -0.46
N SER A 370 7.55 1.73 -1.33
CA SER A 370 8.16 1.68 -2.65
C SER A 370 9.66 2.03 -2.64
N TYR A 371 10.35 1.64 -3.72
CA TYR A 371 11.77 1.94 -3.91
C TYR A 371 12.09 3.42 -4.06
N ASN A 372 11.26 4.14 -4.81
CA ASN A 372 11.55 5.48 -5.30
C ASN A 372 11.55 6.53 -4.17
N LEU A 373 12.14 7.66 -4.47
CA LEU A 373 11.96 8.84 -3.65
C LEU A 373 10.59 9.49 -3.96
N LEU A 374 10.03 10.09 -2.95
CA LEU A 374 8.87 10.97 -3.02
C LEU A 374 9.29 12.37 -2.55
N ASN A 375 9.30 13.31 -3.48
CA ASN A 375 9.67 14.70 -3.18
C ASN A 375 11.02 14.85 -2.45
N GLY A 376 12.02 14.05 -2.89
CA GLY A 376 13.39 14.11 -2.40
C GLY A 376 13.74 13.15 -1.26
N LEU A 377 12.78 12.41 -0.70
CA LEU A 377 13.00 11.46 0.39
C LEU A 377 12.55 10.05 -0.02
N TRP A 378 13.34 9.00 0.25
CA TRP A 378 12.90 7.63 -0.02
C TRP A 378 11.58 7.33 0.68
N ALA A 379 10.66 6.71 -0.02
CA ALA A 379 9.34 6.38 0.51
C ALA A 379 9.43 5.54 1.79
N SER A 380 10.39 4.61 1.85
CA SER A 380 10.61 3.74 3.01
C SER A 380 11.10 4.45 4.29
N GLN A 381 11.67 5.66 4.17
CA GLN A 381 12.09 6.49 5.33
C GLN A 381 11.26 7.78 5.48
N ASN A 382 10.13 7.87 4.81
CA ASN A 382 9.28 9.06 4.84
C ASN A 382 8.22 8.95 5.95
N ARG A 383 8.51 9.55 7.11
CA ARG A 383 7.63 9.54 8.27
C ARG A 383 6.25 10.17 7.98
N GLU A 384 6.21 11.27 7.22
CA GLU A 384 4.94 11.92 6.88
C GLU A 384 4.04 10.98 6.06
N LEU A 385 4.66 10.18 5.15
CA LEU A 385 3.95 9.20 4.34
C LEU A 385 3.49 7.99 5.18
N LEU A 386 4.42 7.37 5.93
CA LEU A 386 4.20 6.07 6.58
C LEU A 386 3.50 6.17 7.93
N THR A 387 3.78 7.22 8.68
CA THR A 387 3.20 7.40 10.02
C THR A 387 2.05 8.40 9.99
N ASP A 388 2.27 9.61 9.48
CA ASP A 388 1.27 10.67 9.62
C ASP A 388 0.07 10.42 8.70
N ILE A 389 0.29 10.12 7.41
CA ILE A 389 -0.80 9.87 6.44
C ILE A 389 -1.35 8.45 6.62
N LEU A 390 -0.51 7.42 6.42
CA LEU A 390 -0.99 6.04 6.38
C LEU A 390 -1.66 5.62 7.70
N ARG A 391 -1.02 5.89 8.85
CA ARG A 391 -1.53 5.49 10.17
C ARG A 391 -2.39 6.59 10.80
N GLY A 392 -1.90 7.84 10.82
CA GLY A 392 -2.57 8.94 11.51
C GLY A 392 -3.87 9.38 10.83
N GLU A 393 -3.87 9.56 9.51
CA GLU A 393 -5.06 10.03 8.79
C GLU A 393 -5.99 8.89 8.35
N TRP A 394 -5.44 7.72 7.97
CA TRP A 394 -6.25 6.62 7.44
C TRP A 394 -6.54 5.51 8.43
N GLY A 395 -5.85 5.47 9.57
CA GLY A 395 -6.04 4.46 10.60
C GLY A 395 -5.51 3.08 10.22
N PHE A 396 -4.41 2.99 9.47
CA PHE A 396 -3.79 1.71 9.15
C PHE A 396 -3.20 1.05 10.40
N GLU A 397 -3.61 -0.17 10.67
CA GLU A 397 -3.21 -0.92 11.88
C GLU A 397 -2.16 -2.00 11.60
N GLY A 398 -1.94 -2.36 10.34
CA GLY A 398 -1.04 -3.45 9.94
C GLY A 398 0.45 -3.10 10.01
N MET A 399 1.28 -4.01 9.52
CA MET A 399 2.73 -3.86 9.43
C MET A 399 3.15 -3.21 8.10
N VAL A 400 4.16 -2.34 8.14
CA VAL A 400 4.82 -1.82 6.93
C VAL A 400 6.13 -2.54 6.70
N THR A 401 6.33 -3.04 5.49
CA THR A 401 7.60 -3.62 5.04
C THR A 401 8.20 -2.82 3.90
N THR A 402 9.53 -2.86 3.70
CA THR A 402 10.12 -2.28 2.50
C THR A 402 9.90 -3.18 1.29
N ASP A 403 10.04 -2.62 0.08
CA ASP A 403 10.46 -3.42 -1.08
C ASP A 403 11.89 -3.93 -0.87
N TRP A 404 12.39 -4.87 -1.69
CA TRP A 404 13.65 -5.60 -1.44
C TRP A 404 14.89 -4.74 -1.68
N TYR A 405 15.77 -4.67 -0.66
CA TYR A 405 17.04 -3.94 -0.74
C TYR A 405 16.88 -2.47 -1.12
N THR A 406 16.02 -1.75 -0.39
CA THR A 406 15.88 -0.28 -0.48
C THR A 406 17.20 0.41 -0.09
N HIS A 407 17.43 1.61 -0.65
CA HIS A 407 18.66 2.36 -0.44
C HIS A 407 18.67 3.26 0.81
N ALA A 408 17.62 3.23 1.63
CA ALA A 408 17.60 3.92 2.91
C ALA A 408 18.21 3.04 4.03
N PRO A 409 18.95 3.61 5.00
CA PRO A 409 19.43 2.87 6.16
C PRO A 409 18.27 2.36 7.03
N GLN A 410 18.36 1.12 7.51
CA GLN A 410 17.26 0.48 8.26
C GLN A 410 16.80 1.29 9.48
N TYR A 411 17.71 1.91 10.22
CA TYR A 411 17.34 2.68 11.41
C TYR A 411 16.45 3.90 11.06
N THR A 412 16.67 4.54 9.90
CA THR A 412 15.83 5.67 9.44
C THR A 412 14.48 5.19 8.97
N GLU A 413 14.40 3.99 8.40
CA GLU A 413 13.16 3.34 7.99
C GLU A 413 12.31 3.01 9.22
N ILE A 414 12.88 2.39 10.26
CA ILE A 414 12.20 2.10 11.52
C ILE A 414 11.68 3.39 12.17
N ALA A 415 12.50 4.42 12.28
CA ALA A 415 12.10 5.71 12.84
C ALA A 415 10.98 6.39 12.06
N ALA A 416 10.84 6.09 10.78
CA ALA A 416 9.76 6.60 9.93
C ALA A 416 8.45 5.79 10.01
N GLY A 417 8.49 4.59 10.62
CA GLY A 417 7.33 3.70 10.75
C GLY A 417 7.28 2.61 9.68
N ASN A 418 8.40 2.34 8.99
CA ASN A 418 8.59 1.13 8.20
C ASN A 418 9.14 0.03 9.11
N ASP A 419 8.34 -0.99 9.36
CA ASP A 419 8.62 -1.92 10.47
C ASP A 419 9.68 -2.97 10.10
N VAL A 420 9.65 -3.54 8.91
CA VAL A 420 10.56 -4.61 8.48
C VAL A 420 11.30 -4.25 7.20
N LYS A 421 12.63 -4.41 7.19
CA LYS A 421 13.45 -4.24 5.99
C LYS A 421 13.62 -5.58 5.24
N MET A 422 13.14 -5.63 3.99
CA MET A 422 13.30 -6.76 3.08
C MET A 422 14.44 -6.51 2.08
N GLY A 423 15.18 -7.43 1.49
CA GLY A 423 15.38 -8.87 1.74
C GLY A 423 16.03 -9.23 3.08
N CYS A 424 17.03 -8.51 3.60
CA CYS A 424 17.58 -8.70 4.94
C CYS A 424 17.78 -7.34 5.60
N GLY A 425 17.78 -7.33 6.93
CA GLY A 425 18.17 -6.17 7.71
C GLY A 425 19.69 -6.12 8.01
N ASP A 426 20.10 -5.09 8.72
CA ASP A 426 21.42 -5.00 9.36
C ASP A 426 21.26 -4.83 10.87
N PRO A 427 21.10 -5.93 11.62
CA PRO A 427 20.90 -5.87 13.07
C PRO A 427 22.08 -5.23 13.80
N ALA A 428 23.32 -5.46 13.35
CA ALA A 428 24.51 -4.92 14.00
C ALA A 428 24.56 -3.39 13.89
N HIS A 429 24.31 -2.85 12.71
CA HIS A 429 24.24 -1.40 12.49
C HIS A 429 23.04 -0.78 13.21
N THR A 430 21.88 -1.44 13.21
CA THR A 430 20.69 -0.97 13.92
C THR A 430 20.94 -0.85 15.43
N LEU A 431 21.57 -1.85 16.04
CA LEU A 431 21.99 -1.80 17.45
C LEU A 431 23.00 -0.68 17.73
N LYS A 432 23.96 -0.46 16.82
CA LYS A 432 24.91 0.66 16.92
C LYS A 432 24.14 1.99 16.95
N MET A 433 23.15 2.17 16.07
CA MET A 433 22.33 3.40 16.01
C MET A 433 21.48 3.60 17.26
N MET A 434 20.96 2.53 17.85
CA MET A 434 20.27 2.60 19.16
C MET A 434 21.24 3.06 20.27
N ARG A 435 22.44 2.49 20.35
CA ARG A 435 23.46 2.87 21.35
C ARG A 435 23.94 4.30 21.20
N GLU A 436 24.00 4.81 19.97
CA GLU A 436 24.33 6.20 19.66
C GLU A 436 23.16 7.18 19.87
N GLY A 437 21.97 6.70 20.23
CA GLY A 437 20.78 7.51 20.42
C GLY A 437 20.15 8.07 19.14
N LYS A 438 20.50 7.51 17.96
CA LYS A 438 19.96 7.87 16.65
C LYS A 438 18.66 7.14 16.32
N LEU A 439 18.39 6.04 16.99
CA LEU A 439 17.14 5.26 16.93
C LEU A 439 16.66 5.01 18.35
N SER A 440 15.41 5.35 18.64
CA SER A 440 14.85 5.09 19.96
C SER A 440 14.47 3.62 20.14
N ARG A 441 14.63 3.11 21.38
CA ARG A 441 14.17 1.75 21.71
C ARG A 441 12.65 1.60 21.52
N GLU A 442 11.89 2.68 21.72
CA GLU A 442 10.44 2.66 21.58
C GLU A 442 10.00 2.51 20.12
N ASP A 443 10.70 3.12 19.15
CA ASP A 443 10.44 2.90 17.72
C ASP A 443 10.67 1.44 17.34
N VAL A 444 11.75 0.83 17.84
CA VAL A 444 12.04 -0.60 17.63
C VAL A 444 10.95 -1.48 18.23
N LYS A 445 10.55 -1.24 19.49
CA LYS A 445 9.45 -1.97 20.14
C LYS A 445 8.13 -1.84 19.37
N THR A 446 7.83 -0.64 18.91
CA THR A 446 6.61 -0.39 18.13
C THR A 446 6.59 -1.21 16.85
N SER A 447 7.71 -1.27 16.13
CA SER A 447 7.84 -2.07 14.91
C SER A 447 7.76 -3.57 15.20
N VAL A 448 8.42 -4.06 16.25
CA VAL A 448 8.31 -5.46 16.69
C VAL A 448 6.88 -5.81 17.07
N LYS A 449 6.20 -4.95 17.82
CA LYS A 449 4.79 -5.16 18.19
C LYS A 449 3.91 -5.35 16.95
N ARG A 450 4.01 -4.49 15.95
CA ARG A 450 3.23 -4.58 14.70
C ARG A 450 3.52 -5.86 13.93
N LEU A 451 4.79 -6.27 13.88
CA LEU A 451 5.17 -7.55 13.27
C LEU A 451 4.52 -8.73 14.01
N LEU A 452 4.60 -8.75 15.34
CA LEU A 452 4.03 -9.83 16.14
C LEU A 452 2.50 -9.85 16.10
N GLU A 453 1.85 -8.70 16.11
CA GLU A 453 0.40 -8.59 15.92
C GLU A 453 -0.04 -9.11 14.56
N MET A 454 0.75 -8.86 13.49
CA MET A 454 0.51 -9.43 12.17
C MET A 454 0.65 -10.96 12.19
N ILE A 455 1.70 -11.49 12.83
CA ILE A 455 1.92 -12.94 12.97
C ILE A 455 0.76 -13.59 13.74
N LEU A 456 0.34 -13.00 14.86
CA LEU A 456 -0.77 -13.51 15.67
C LEU A 456 -2.13 -13.51 14.94
N LYS A 457 -2.33 -12.64 13.97
CA LYS A 457 -3.53 -12.65 13.10
C LYS A 457 -3.53 -13.77 12.05
N LEU A 458 -2.38 -14.39 11.81
CA LEU A 458 -2.22 -15.51 10.87
C LEU A 458 -2.13 -16.88 11.56
N ALA A 459 -2.13 -16.91 12.92
CA ALA A 459 -1.99 -18.10 13.74
C ALA A 459 -3.31 -18.88 13.89
#